data_6497fac856b2b36569e805667e555fd2
#
_entry.id   6497fac856b2b36569e805667e555fd2
#
_cell.length_a   1.000
_cell.length_b   1.000
_cell.length_c   1.000
_cell.angle_alpha   90.00
_cell.angle_beta   90.00
_cell.angle_gamma   90.00
#
_symmetry.space_group_name_H-M   'P 1'
#
loop_
_entity.id
_entity.type
_entity.pdbx_description
1 polymer ?
#
loop_
_entity_poly.entity_id
_entity_poly.type
_entity_poly.pdbx_seq_one_letter_code
_entity_poly.pdbx_strand_id
1 'polypeptide(L)'
;MSQTSDKTPKDAEKSLFESPPIAEQERMVEAIIFAATEPLSVAELTKRMPHGCDPAEALVCLRKRYEGRGVVLKRIGDAWAFRTAADLGYLMLKETMAVRFGKAESLL
;
A
#
# COMPACT_ATOMS: atom_id res chain seq x y z
N MET A 1 -20.94 -31.15 -12.08
CA MET A 1 -20.55 -30.71 -11.87
C MET A 1 -20.19 -30.43 -11.86
N SER A 2 -20.06 -30.33 -12.10
CA SER A 2 -19.34 -29.90 -12.05
C SER A 2 -19.21 -29.36 -12.01
N GLN A 3 -19.16 -28.91 -12.10
CA GLN A 3 -18.70 -28.18 -11.95
C GLN A 3 -18.64 -27.86 -11.53
N THR A 4 -18.83 -27.98 -11.43
CA THR A 4 -18.43 -27.53 -10.89
C THR A 4 -17.97 -27.90 -10.71
N SER A 5 -17.73 -28.48 -10.96
CA SER A 5 -17.06 -28.70 -10.72
C SER A 5 -16.31 -28.86 -11.07
N ASP A 6 -16.18 -29.08 -11.50
CA ASP A 6 -15.25 -28.91 -11.94
C ASP A 6 -14.74 -28.10 -11.82
N LYS A 7 -15.12 -27.96 -11.96
CA LYS A 7 -14.77 -26.66 -11.77
C LYS A 7 -14.26 -26.45 -10.40
N THR A 8 -14.93 -26.97 -9.47
CA THR A 8 -14.51 -26.79 -8.11
C THR A 8 -13.09 -27.25 -7.86
N PRO A 9 -12.75 -28.44 -8.17
CA PRO A 9 -11.37 -28.83 -7.98
C PRO A 9 -10.45 -27.97 -8.81
N LYS A 10 -10.93 -27.62 -9.98
CA LYS A 10 -10.17 -26.80 -10.85
C LYS A 10 -10.04 -25.42 -10.30
N ASP A 11 -11.08 -24.89 -9.75
CA ASP A 11 -11.04 -23.57 -9.15
C ASP A 11 -10.12 -23.56 -7.95
N ALA A 12 -10.15 -24.62 -7.17
CA ALA A 12 -9.28 -24.72 -6.03
C ALA A 12 -7.83 -24.75 -6.50
N GLU A 13 -7.59 -25.44 -7.58
CA GLU A 13 -6.28 -25.54 -8.13
C GLU A 13 -5.82 -24.18 -8.61
N LYS A 14 -6.69 -23.46 -9.25
CA LYS A 14 -6.39 -22.14 -9.71
C LYS A 14 -6.10 -21.23 -8.56
N SER A 15 -6.86 -21.33 -7.50
CA SER A 15 -6.65 -20.51 -6.32
C SER A 15 -5.28 -20.77 -5.72
N LEU A 16 -4.81 -21.98 -5.80
CA LEU A 16 -3.54 -22.34 -5.23
C LEU A 16 -2.36 -21.87 -6.07
N PHE A 17 -2.52 -21.90 -7.39
CA PHE A 17 -1.42 -21.63 -8.29
C PHE A 17 -1.48 -20.32 -9.04
N GLU A 18 -2.65 -19.75 -9.10
CA GLU A 18 -2.79 -18.47 -9.79
C GLU A 18 -2.89 -17.36 -8.81
N SER A 19 -2.24 -16.28 -9.11
CA SER A 19 -2.29 -15.12 -8.25
C SER A 19 -3.66 -14.45 -8.37
N PRO A 20 -4.04 -13.67 -7.39
CA PRO A 20 -5.27 -12.88 -7.47
C PRO A 20 -5.17 -11.87 -8.61
N PRO A 21 -6.29 -11.34 -9.08
CA PRO A 21 -6.25 -10.30 -10.10
C PRO A 21 -5.46 -9.10 -9.61
N ILE A 22 -4.91 -8.35 -10.54
CA ILE A 22 -4.07 -7.21 -10.17
C ILE A 22 -4.83 -6.19 -9.32
N ALA A 23 -6.11 -6.03 -9.55
CA ALA A 23 -6.90 -5.10 -8.73
C ALA A 23 -6.91 -5.54 -7.27
N GLU A 24 -6.97 -6.83 -7.03
CA GLU A 24 -6.94 -7.33 -5.67
C GLU A 24 -5.54 -7.23 -5.10
N GLN A 25 -4.53 -7.44 -5.93
CA GLN A 25 -3.15 -7.28 -5.49
C GLN A 25 -2.89 -5.83 -5.10
N GLU A 26 -3.51 -4.89 -5.84
CA GLU A 26 -3.38 -3.48 -5.51
C GLU A 26 -3.96 -3.21 -4.13
N ARG A 27 -5.11 -3.80 -3.82
CA ARG A 27 -5.72 -3.64 -2.50
C ARG A 27 -4.83 -4.23 -1.41
N MET A 28 -4.23 -5.36 -1.69
CA MET A 28 -3.33 -6.00 -0.72
C MET A 28 -2.12 -5.13 -0.43
N VAL A 29 -1.50 -4.61 -1.47
CA VAL A 29 -0.34 -3.76 -1.31
C VAL A 29 -0.72 -2.51 -0.51
N GLU A 30 -1.86 -1.93 -0.84
CA GLU A 30 -2.33 -0.76 -0.13
C GLU A 30 -2.48 -1.05 1.36
N ALA A 31 -3.10 -2.16 1.69
CA ALA A 31 -3.33 -2.51 3.09
C ALA A 31 -2.02 -2.76 3.82
N ILE A 32 -1.10 -3.46 3.16
CA ILE A 32 0.17 -3.79 3.79
C ILE A 32 0.99 -2.53 4.06
N ILE A 33 1.09 -1.66 3.06
CA ILE A 33 1.88 -0.45 3.21
C ILE A 33 1.25 0.50 4.21
N PHE A 34 -0.09 0.58 4.17
CA PHE A 34 -0.80 1.45 5.11
C PHE A 34 -0.54 1.04 6.56
N ALA A 35 -0.50 -0.26 6.80
CA ALA A 35 -0.33 -0.77 8.16
C ALA A 35 1.13 -0.81 8.60
N ALA A 36 2.07 -0.66 7.68
CA ALA A 36 3.48 -0.78 8.01
C ALA A 36 3.99 0.47 8.71
N THR A 37 4.90 0.29 9.64
CA THR A 37 5.49 1.41 10.34
C THR A 37 6.70 1.96 9.59
N GLU A 38 7.21 1.21 8.62
CA GLU A 38 8.36 1.63 7.84
C GLU A 38 8.12 1.35 6.37
N PRO A 39 8.83 2.05 5.48
CA PRO A 39 8.70 1.75 4.06
C PRO A 39 9.05 0.29 3.77
N LEU A 40 8.37 -0.28 2.80
CA LEU A 40 8.56 -1.69 2.45
C LEU A 40 9.05 -1.82 1.02
N SER A 41 10.00 -2.72 0.81
CA SER A 41 10.51 -2.98 -0.52
C SER A 41 9.60 -3.97 -1.25
N VAL A 42 9.82 -4.09 -2.56
CA VAL A 42 9.06 -5.05 -3.34
C VAL A 42 9.29 -6.47 -2.79
N ALA A 43 10.52 -6.74 -2.39
CA ALA A 43 10.84 -8.07 -1.84
C ALA A 43 10.04 -8.35 -0.58
N GLU A 44 9.90 -7.35 0.28
CA GLU A 44 9.15 -7.52 1.51
C GLU A 44 7.67 -7.67 1.23
N LEU A 45 7.16 -6.94 0.25
CA LEU A 45 5.77 -7.10 -0.15
C LEU A 45 5.53 -8.49 -0.71
N THR A 46 6.46 -8.96 -1.51
CA THR A 46 6.34 -10.28 -2.11
C THR A 46 6.22 -11.37 -1.03
N LYS A 47 6.98 -11.21 0.03
CA LYS A 47 6.94 -12.20 1.11
C LYS A 47 5.59 -12.23 1.81
N ARG A 48 4.88 -11.14 1.83
CA ARG A 48 3.61 -11.06 2.53
C ARG A 48 2.41 -11.36 1.66
N MET A 49 2.61 -11.42 0.37
CA MET A 49 1.50 -11.59 -0.57
C MET A 49 1.43 -13.04 -1.05
N PRO A 50 0.26 -13.45 -1.53
CA PRO A 50 0.13 -14.81 -2.05
C PRO A 50 1.11 -15.08 -3.16
N HIS A 51 1.44 -16.35 -3.33
CA HIS A 51 2.37 -16.78 -4.35
C HIS A 51 1.93 -16.29 -5.74
N GLY A 52 2.87 -15.86 -6.52
CA GLY A 52 2.61 -15.47 -7.90
C GLY A 52 2.16 -14.04 -8.07
N CYS A 53 2.02 -13.28 -6.99
CA CYS A 53 1.65 -11.88 -7.10
C CYS A 53 2.78 -11.05 -7.68
N ASP A 54 2.42 -9.92 -8.25
CA ASP A 54 3.37 -8.98 -8.83
C ASP A 54 3.23 -7.65 -8.12
N PRO A 55 3.86 -7.50 -6.97
CA PRO A 55 3.73 -6.24 -6.22
C PRO A 55 4.26 -5.04 -6.97
N ALA A 56 5.24 -5.24 -7.85
CA ALA A 56 5.78 -4.12 -8.61
C ALA A 56 4.70 -3.51 -9.50
N GLU A 57 3.92 -4.35 -10.15
CA GLU A 57 2.83 -3.85 -11.00
C GLU A 57 1.74 -3.25 -10.14
N ALA A 58 1.43 -3.90 -9.03
CA ALA A 58 0.41 -3.37 -8.12
C ALA A 58 0.80 -2.00 -7.61
N LEU A 59 2.08 -1.78 -7.35
CA LEU A 59 2.56 -0.48 -6.89
C LEU A 59 2.36 0.59 -7.96
N VAL A 60 2.57 0.25 -9.22
CA VAL A 60 2.37 1.21 -10.29
C VAL A 60 0.91 1.63 -10.34
N CYS A 61 0.01 0.67 -10.23
CA CYS A 61 -1.42 0.95 -10.24
C CYS A 61 -1.82 1.77 -9.02
N LEU A 62 -1.31 1.40 -7.88
CA LEU A 62 -1.65 2.09 -6.63
C LEU A 62 -1.14 3.52 -6.64
N ARG A 63 0.07 3.72 -7.13
CA ARG A 63 0.65 5.04 -7.20
C ARG A 63 -0.20 5.96 -8.07
N LYS A 64 -0.65 5.44 -9.18
CA LYS A 64 -1.50 6.20 -10.07
C LYS A 64 -2.81 6.57 -9.42
N ARG A 65 -3.37 5.63 -8.69
CA ARG A 65 -4.66 5.85 -8.04
C ARG A 65 -4.59 6.95 -7.01
N TYR A 66 -3.43 7.15 -6.42
CA TYR A 66 -3.26 8.16 -5.38
C TYR A 66 -2.71 9.49 -5.88
N GLU A 67 -2.48 9.60 -7.19
CA GLU A 67 -2.02 10.87 -7.73
C GLU A 67 -3.06 11.95 -7.48
N GLY A 68 -2.60 13.11 -7.06
CA GLY A 68 -3.49 14.25 -6.83
C GLY A 68 -4.23 14.23 -5.51
N ARG A 69 -4.01 13.20 -4.72
CA ARG A 69 -4.66 13.12 -3.42
C ARG A 69 -3.78 13.70 -2.34
N GLY A 70 -4.34 13.86 -1.16
CA GLY A 70 -3.57 14.40 -0.03
C GLY A 70 -2.50 13.45 0.47
N VAL A 71 -2.67 12.16 0.18
CA VAL A 71 -1.68 11.15 0.53
C VAL A 71 -1.25 10.51 -0.77
N VAL A 72 0.03 10.33 -0.95
CA VAL A 72 0.57 9.74 -2.16
C VAL A 72 1.47 8.56 -1.81
N LEU A 73 1.64 7.67 -2.76
CA LEU A 73 2.53 6.54 -2.59
C LEU A 73 3.89 6.94 -3.11
N LYS A 74 4.87 6.94 -2.25
CA LYS A 74 6.18 7.43 -2.60
C LYS A 74 7.27 6.38 -2.46
N ARG A 75 8.21 6.42 -3.38
CA ARG A 75 9.35 5.53 -3.32
C ARG A 75 10.46 6.22 -2.55
N ILE A 76 11.00 5.52 -1.56
CA ILE A 76 12.06 6.03 -0.73
C ILE A 76 13.19 5.02 -0.82
N GLY A 77 14.21 5.33 -1.62
CA GLY A 77 15.22 4.35 -1.93
C GLY A 77 14.60 3.24 -2.76
N ASP A 78 14.65 2.02 -2.26
CA ASP A 78 14.01 0.90 -2.95
C ASP A 78 12.76 0.45 -2.21
N ALA A 79 12.26 1.28 -1.30
CA ALA A 79 11.09 0.94 -0.51
C ALA A 79 9.97 1.92 -0.78
N TRP A 80 8.77 1.56 -0.35
CA TRP A 80 7.58 2.35 -0.64
C TRP A 80 6.80 2.65 0.63
N ALA A 81 6.23 3.83 0.68
CA ALA A 81 5.43 4.24 1.84
C ALA A 81 4.44 5.30 1.41
N PHE A 82 3.37 5.43 2.18
CA PHE A 82 2.45 6.54 1.98
C PHE A 82 3.02 7.76 2.67
N ARG A 83 2.89 8.90 2.03
CA ARG A 83 3.37 10.16 2.57
C ARG A 83 2.40 11.25 2.24
N THR A 84 2.39 12.31 3.04
CA THR A 84 1.61 13.48 2.74
C THR A 84 2.07 14.06 1.41
N ALA A 85 1.13 14.49 0.58
CA ALA A 85 1.47 15.11 -0.70
C ALA A 85 2.36 16.31 -0.44
N ALA A 86 3.36 16.49 -1.29
CA ALA A 86 4.36 17.53 -1.08
C ALA A 86 3.74 18.92 -0.94
N ASP A 87 2.71 19.19 -1.74
CA ASP A 87 2.09 20.50 -1.72
C ASP A 87 1.30 20.77 -0.45
N LEU A 88 1.09 19.74 0.36
CA LEU A 88 0.37 19.90 1.63
C LEU A 88 1.29 19.75 2.82
N GLY A 89 2.58 19.67 2.58
CA GLY A 89 3.52 19.52 3.67
C GLY A 89 3.47 20.66 4.67
N TYR A 90 3.05 21.83 4.20
CA TYR A 90 2.97 22.98 5.08
C TYR A 90 1.97 22.75 6.22
N LEU A 91 1.00 21.89 6.00
CA LEU A 91 0.02 21.58 7.04
C LEU A 91 0.68 20.81 8.18
N MET A 92 1.59 19.92 7.81
CA MET A 92 2.29 19.13 8.82
C MET A 92 3.28 19.99 9.58
N LEU A 93 3.93 20.87 8.87
CA LEU A 93 4.89 21.75 9.51
C LEU A 93 4.18 22.65 10.50
N LYS A 94 3.05 23.20 10.08
CA LYS A 94 2.27 24.06 10.92
C LYS A 94 1.80 23.33 12.17
N GLU A 95 1.34 22.13 12.00
CA GLU A 95 0.89 21.34 13.12
C GLU A 95 2.05 20.98 14.04
N THR A 96 3.18 20.64 13.45
CA THR A 96 4.35 20.30 14.21
C THR A 96 4.78 21.49 15.06
N MET A 97 4.75 22.67 14.50
CA MET A 97 5.11 23.87 15.23
C MET A 97 4.11 24.13 16.33
N ALA A 98 2.84 23.97 16.03
CA ALA A 98 1.80 24.18 17.02
C ALA A 98 1.97 23.23 18.19
N VAL A 99 2.25 21.98 17.90
CA VAL A 99 2.47 21.00 18.94
C VAL A 99 3.71 21.34 19.73
N ARG A 100 4.74 21.71 19.03
CA ARG A 100 5.99 22.03 19.65
C ARG A 100 5.91 23.27 20.53
N PHE A 101 5.38 24.32 19.99
CA PHE A 101 5.24 25.54 20.75
C PHE A 101 4.05 25.53 21.68
N GLY A 102 2.98 24.94 21.24
CA GLY A 102 1.79 24.88 22.05
C GLY A 102 2.06 24.13 23.31
N LYS A 103 2.86 23.08 23.18
CA LYS A 103 3.17 22.37 24.33
C LYS A 103 4.15 23.08 25.13
N ALA A 104 5.03 23.63 24.46
CA ALA A 104 6.05 24.32 25.07
C ALA A 104 5.47 25.45 25.81
N GLU A 105 4.45 25.86 25.38
CA GLU A 105 3.91 26.92 26.06
C GLU A 105 2.61 26.57 26.32
N SER A 106 2.47 25.41 26.14
CA SER A 106 1.29 25.07 26.31
C SER A 106 1.21 25.27 27.32
N LEU A 107 1.85 25.53 27.20
CA LEU A 107 2.45 26.28 27.07
C LEU A 107 1.82 27.41 26.69
N LEU A 108 1.33 27.60 26.29
CA LEU A 108 0.83 28.71 25.91
C LEU A 108 -0.34 28.81 26.52
#